data_166c0aa3471dd9405b470d4a15060c71
#
_entry.id   166c0aa3471dd9405b470d4a15060c71
#
_cell.length_a   1.000
_cell.length_b   1.000
_cell.length_c   1.000
_cell.angle_alpha   90.00
_cell.angle_beta   90.00
_cell.angle_gamma   90.00
#
_symmetry.space_group_name_H-M   'P 1'
#
loop_
_entity.id
_entity.type
_entity.pdbx_description
1 polymer ?
#
loop_
_entity_poly.entity_id
_entity_poly.type
_entity_poly.pdbx_seq_one_letter_code
_entity_poly.pdbx_strand_id
1 'polypeptide(L)'
;MHRRDFLKTSAVTLAAAAFALESRAQAPAKKRALKKAVNLGMIGGPGSVADKFKQARDAGFDGLELNRPDAIPIDELLKAKAESGMEIGGVICTTHWGKPLSSPDPAVVEAGMKGLKLAIADCAELGCSRLLLVPGIVNKDVTYEQCWTRSMENIRKVIGDAEKAKCKIAVENVWNGFITKAEEAVRYVDEIGSPWVGWHLDLGNLVNFEVPAEHWVRLLGPRVFNLHIKDFNRKKRDGDAAPKGFGVELGEGDNDWPKIMQALDEIGYAGYGILEVGGGDAARIKFLAERTDQLFKG
;
A
#
# COMPACT_ATOMS: atom_id res chain seq x y z
N MET A 1 34.34 55.98 19.70
CA MET A 1 34.04 54.53 19.66
C MET A 1 35.19 53.84 18.95
N HIS A 2 35.96 53.05 19.68
CA HIS A 2 37.15 52.42 19.12
C HIS A 2 36.82 51.13 18.32
N ARG A 3 37.50 50.95 17.21
CA ARG A 3 37.38 49.77 16.30
C ARG A 3 37.47 48.41 17.03
N ARG A 4 38.06 48.37 18.21
CA ARG A 4 38.21 47.17 19.05
C ARG A 4 36.91 46.71 19.75
N ASP A 5 36.00 47.63 20.02
CA ASP A 5 34.72 47.31 20.73
C ASP A 5 33.69 46.71 19.75
N PHE A 6 33.75 47.15 18.48
CA PHE A 6 32.90 46.59 17.43
C PHE A 6 33.21 45.10 17.12
N LEU A 7 34.47 44.72 17.16
CA LEU A 7 34.90 43.32 16.91
C LEU A 7 34.55 42.37 18.06
N LYS A 8 34.47 42.85 19.29
CA LYS A 8 34.07 42.04 20.46
C LYS A 8 32.57 41.76 20.47
N THR A 9 31.74 42.71 20.06
CA THR A 9 30.30 42.54 19.98
C THR A 9 29.87 41.61 18.84
N SER A 10 30.59 41.66 17.71
CA SER A 10 30.32 40.75 16.57
C SER A 10 30.72 39.29 16.83
N ALA A 11 31.76 39.04 17.63
CA ALA A 11 32.20 37.70 17.99
C ALA A 11 31.24 36.98 18.95
N VAL A 12 30.63 37.72 19.87
CA VAL A 12 29.67 37.18 20.85
C VAL A 12 28.33 36.83 20.15
N THR A 13 27.91 37.64 19.17
CA THR A 13 26.65 37.39 18.44
C THR A 13 26.78 36.21 17.48
N LEU A 14 27.95 35.96 16.89
CA LEU A 14 28.20 34.80 16.05
C LEU A 14 28.28 33.48 16.84
N ALA A 15 28.85 33.53 18.08
CA ALA A 15 28.90 32.33 18.93
C ALA A 15 27.52 31.93 19.45
N ALA A 16 26.66 32.91 19.78
CA ALA A 16 25.28 32.64 20.22
C ALA A 16 24.40 32.08 19.09
N ALA A 17 24.62 32.49 17.83
CA ALA A 17 23.92 31.95 16.65
C ALA A 17 24.38 30.52 16.28
N ALA A 18 25.65 30.19 16.49
CA ALA A 18 26.16 28.82 16.26
C ALA A 18 25.64 27.85 17.32
N PHE A 19 25.52 28.26 18.59
CA PHE A 19 24.96 27.42 19.67
C PHE A 19 23.45 27.18 19.52
N ALA A 20 22.72 28.10 18.87
CA ALA A 20 21.29 27.94 18.61
C ALA A 20 20.96 26.96 17.44
N LEU A 21 21.95 26.61 16.61
CA LEU A 21 21.78 25.60 15.56
C LEU A 21 22.03 24.15 16.01
N GLU A 22 22.74 23.94 17.12
CA GLU A 22 23.11 22.59 17.61
C GLU A 22 22.11 21.96 18.59
N SER A 23 21.12 22.69 19.05
CA SER A 23 20.14 22.17 20.01
C SER A 23 18.71 22.01 19.43
N ARG A 24 18.59 21.67 18.17
CA ARG A 24 17.37 20.92 17.78
C ARG A 24 17.52 19.50 18.31
N ALA A 25 17.32 19.34 19.62
CA ALA A 25 17.05 18.03 20.18
C ALA A 25 15.95 17.41 19.31
N GLN A 26 16.28 16.33 18.62
CA GLN A 26 15.32 15.54 17.89
C GLN A 26 14.21 15.21 18.89
N ALA A 27 13.02 15.78 18.69
CA ALA A 27 11.85 15.38 19.46
C ALA A 27 11.76 13.85 19.39
N PRO A 28 11.46 13.17 20.50
CA PRO A 28 11.37 11.72 20.50
C PRO A 28 10.46 11.31 19.35
N ALA A 29 10.96 10.43 18.48
CA ALA A 29 10.24 9.99 17.28
C ALA A 29 8.86 9.52 17.74
N LYS A 30 7.81 10.22 17.28
CA LYS A 30 6.43 9.86 17.59
C LYS A 30 6.23 8.44 17.05
N LYS A 31 5.86 7.50 17.92
CA LYS A 31 5.60 6.13 17.48
C LYS A 31 4.63 6.17 16.31
N ARG A 32 5.07 5.71 15.15
CA ARG A 32 4.22 5.66 13.94
C ARG A 32 2.98 4.82 14.23
N ALA A 33 1.83 5.29 13.78
CA ALA A 33 0.57 4.54 13.87
C ALA A 33 0.42 3.53 12.72
N LEU A 34 1.55 3.07 12.16
CA LEU A 34 1.61 2.11 11.07
C LEU A 34 1.48 0.69 11.62
N LYS A 35 0.48 -0.04 11.15
CA LYS A 35 0.25 -1.45 11.46
C LYS A 35 0.84 -2.32 10.37
N LYS A 36 1.34 -3.51 10.71
CA LYS A 36 1.81 -4.48 9.72
C LYS A 36 0.78 -5.59 9.49
N ALA A 37 0.56 -5.93 8.22
CA ALA A 37 -0.29 -7.04 7.82
C ALA A 37 0.42 -7.96 6.82
N VAL A 38 -0.11 -9.15 6.64
CA VAL A 38 0.39 -10.13 5.68
C VAL A 38 -0.78 -10.71 4.88
N ASN A 39 -0.59 -10.93 3.57
CA ASN A 39 -1.61 -11.60 2.78
C ASN A 39 -1.75 -13.06 3.20
N LEU A 40 -2.98 -13.54 3.41
CA LEU A 40 -3.27 -14.90 3.86
C LEU A 40 -2.64 -15.97 2.94
N GLY A 41 -2.56 -15.70 1.64
CA GLY A 41 -1.95 -16.58 0.65
C GLY A 41 -0.43 -16.74 0.79
N MET A 42 0.26 -15.82 1.50
CA MET A 42 1.69 -15.95 1.78
C MET A 42 1.99 -16.95 2.90
N ILE A 43 1.00 -17.28 3.73
CA ILE A 43 1.17 -18.18 4.87
C ILE A 43 1.07 -19.61 4.38
N GLY A 44 2.24 -20.25 4.24
CA GLY A 44 2.39 -21.62 3.77
C GLY A 44 2.31 -22.64 4.90
N GLY A 45 2.47 -23.92 4.52
CA GLY A 45 2.41 -25.06 5.42
C GLY A 45 1.02 -25.68 5.54
N PRO A 46 0.92 -26.85 6.19
CA PRO A 46 -0.35 -27.52 6.46
C PRO A 46 -1.14 -26.77 7.53
N GLY A 47 -2.46 -26.88 7.49
CA GLY A 47 -3.34 -26.28 8.48
C GLY A 47 -4.60 -25.66 7.89
N SER A 48 -5.55 -25.38 8.76
CA SER A 48 -6.79 -24.68 8.45
C SER A 48 -6.58 -23.17 8.27
N VAL A 49 -7.60 -22.46 7.86
CA VAL A 49 -7.60 -21.00 7.86
C VAL A 49 -7.33 -20.44 9.26
N ALA A 50 -7.92 -21.04 10.31
CA ALA A 50 -7.69 -20.63 11.69
C ALA A 50 -6.21 -20.80 12.12
N ASP A 51 -5.53 -21.87 11.67
CA ASP A 51 -4.10 -22.07 11.93
C ASP A 51 -3.25 -20.97 11.28
N LYS A 52 -3.59 -20.56 10.07
CA LYS A 52 -2.89 -19.46 9.36
C LYS A 52 -3.10 -18.12 10.07
N PHE A 53 -4.30 -17.83 10.53
CA PHE A 53 -4.57 -16.62 11.32
C PHE A 53 -3.76 -16.61 12.61
N LYS A 54 -3.72 -17.75 13.32
CA LYS A 54 -2.89 -17.90 14.51
C LYS A 54 -1.41 -17.71 14.20
N GLN A 55 -0.92 -18.30 13.12
CA GLN A 55 0.48 -18.17 12.69
C GLN A 55 0.86 -16.70 12.41
N ALA A 56 0.00 -15.93 11.75
CA ALA A 56 0.22 -14.49 11.54
C ALA A 56 0.29 -13.72 12.86
N ARG A 57 -0.65 -13.98 13.78
CA ARG A 57 -0.66 -13.39 15.13
C ARG A 57 0.62 -13.72 15.90
N ASP A 58 0.98 -14.99 15.95
CA ASP A 58 2.14 -15.47 16.73
C ASP A 58 3.48 -14.97 16.13
N ALA A 59 3.49 -14.63 14.83
CA ALA A 59 4.60 -13.92 14.17
C ALA A 59 4.65 -12.42 14.50
N GLY A 60 3.57 -11.85 15.08
CA GLY A 60 3.50 -10.46 15.50
C GLY A 60 2.90 -9.52 14.47
N PHE A 61 2.13 -10.01 13.49
CA PHE A 61 1.33 -9.15 12.62
C PHE A 61 0.10 -8.60 13.34
N ASP A 62 -0.31 -7.38 12.97
CA ASP A 62 -1.51 -6.73 13.49
C ASP A 62 -2.76 -7.14 12.72
N GLY A 63 -2.62 -7.55 11.46
CA GLY A 63 -3.73 -7.89 10.60
C GLY A 63 -3.38 -8.80 9.44
N LEU A 64 -4.41 -9.16 8.70
CA LEU A 64 -4.33 -9.96 7.47
C LEU A 64 -4.92 -9.21 6.29
N GLU A 65 -4.44 -9.51 5.11
CA GLU A 65 -5.10 -9.19 3.85
C GLU A 65 -5.69 -10.45 3.24
N LEU A 66 -6.91 -10.33 2.73
CA LEU A 66 -7.68 -11.44 2.19
C LEU A 66 -8.00 -11.22 0.72
N ASN A 67 -8.06 -12.29 -0.04
CA ASN A 67 -8.51 -12.30 -1.43
C ASN A 67 -10.03 -12.54 -1.48
N ARG A 68 -10.80 -11.66 -2.16
CA ARG A 68 -12.26 -11.83 -2.29
C ARG A 68 -12.76 -11.40 -3.67
N PRO A 69 -13.78 -12.07 -4.23
CA PRO A 69 -14.27 -13.38 -3.79
C PRO A 69 -13.25 -14.49 -4.03
N ASP A 70 -13.28 -15.52 -3.20
CA ASP A 70 -12.45 -16.72 -3.34
C ASP A 70 -13.22 -17.99 -2.93
N ALA A 71 -12.51 -19.13 -2.82
CA ALA A 71 -13.11 -20.40 -2.46
C ALA A 71 -13.34 -20.58 -0.95
N ILE A 72 -12.76 -19.71 -0.10
CA ILE A 72 -12.89 -19.83 1.36
C ILE A 72 -14.24 -19.25 1.77
N PRO A 73 -15.11 -20.02 2.44
CA PRO A 73 -16.38 -19.51 2.96
C PRO A 73 -16.16 -18.34 3.91
N ILE A 74 -17.01 -17.31 3.81
CA ILE A 74 -16.86 -16.13 4.66
C ILE A 74 -17.01 -16.44 6.14
N ASP A 75 -17.89 -17.39 6.49
CA ASP A 75 -18.09 -17.85 7.86
C ASP A 75 -16.81 -18.46 8.47
N GLU A 76 -16.01 -19.18 7.65
CA GLU A 76 -14.73 -19.72 8.08
C GLU A 76 -13.72 -18.60 8.39
N LEU A 77 -13.67 -17.56 7.57
CA LEU A 77 -12.85 -16.37 7.80
C LEU A 77 -13.28 -15.61 9.06
N LEU A 78 -14.59 -15.43 9.25
CA LEU A 78 -15.16 -14.77 10.44
C LEU A 78 -14.84 -15.54 11.72
N LYS A 79 -14.97 -16.87 11.68
CA LYS A 79 -14.59 -17.75 12.80
C LYS A 79 -13.11 -17.63 13.12
N ALA A 80 -12.23 -17.76 12.12
CA ALA A 80 -10.80 -17.63 12.31
C ALA A 80 -10.40 -16.26 12.85
N LYS A 81 -11.03 -15.19 12.36
CA LYS A 81 -10.85 -13.82 12.88
C LYS A 81 -11.24 -13.73 14.36
N ALA A 82 -12.41 -14.25 14.74
CA ALA A 82 -12.89 -14.21 16.13
C ALA A 82 -11.98 -15.00 17.09
N GLU A 83 -11.53 -16.19 16.67
CA GLU A 83 -10.65 -17.06 17.48
C GLU A 83 -9.24 -16.49 17.63
N SER A 84 -8.72 -15.82 16.60
CA SER A 84 -7.36 -15.26 16.61
C SER A 84 -7.30 -13.85 17.20
N GLY A 85 -8.37 -13.08 17.15
CA GLY A 85 -8.38 -11.65 17.47
C GLY A 85 -7.71 -10.76 16.42
N MET A 86 -7.35 -11.33 15.25
CA MET A 86 -6.67 -10.59 14.19
C MET A 86 -7.62 -9.61 13.48
N GLU A 87 -7.10 -8.45 13.08
CA GLU A 87 -7.82 -7.51 12.22
C GLU A 87 -7.69 -7.90 10.75
N ILE A 88 -8.62 -7.42 9.90
CA ILE A 88 -8.47 -7.50 8.44
C ILE A 88 -8.03 -6.11 7.97
N GLY A 89 -6.76 -6.02 7.56
CA GLY A 89 -6.10 -4.78 7.12
C GLY A 89 -6.42 -4.39 5.69
N GLY A 90 -6.81 -5.35 4.86
CA GLY A 90 -7.15 -5.15 3.46
C GLY A 90 -7.88 -6.34 2.85
N VAL A 91 -8.59 -6.08 1.77
CA VAL A 91 -9.17 -7.09 0.88
C VAL A 91 -8.73 -6.80 -0.54
N ILE A 92 -8.35 -7.82 -1.31
CA ILE A 92 -8.03 -7.72 -2.73
C ILE A 92 -9.24 -8.18 -3.54
N CYS A 93 -9.67 -7.40 -4.52
CA CYS A 93 -10.68 -7.80 -5.49
C CYS A 93 -10.08 -8.77 -6.50
N THR A 94 -10.30 -10.07 -6.35
CA THR A 94 -9.65 -11.12 -7.17
C THR A 94 -10.08 -11.14 -8.62
N THR A 95 -11.21 -10.55 -8.96
CA THR A 95 -11.74 -10.58 -10.34
C THR A 95 -11.08 -9.55 -11.26
N HIS A 96 -10.36 -8.58 -10.72
CA HIS A 96 -9.89 -7.41 -11.45
C HIS A 96 -8.95 -7.72 -12.64
N TRP A 97 -8.11 -8.76 -12.56
CA TRP A 97 -7.24 -9.16 -13.65
C TRP A 97 -7.97 -9.90 -14.76
N GLY A 98 -8.82 -10.87 -14.40
CA GLY A 98 -9.55 -11.69 -15.36
C GLY A 98 -10.80 -11.00 -15.93
N LYS A 99 -11.32 -10.00 -15.23
CA LYS A 99 -12.54 -9.25 -15.56
C LYS A 99 -12.35 -7.75 -15.37
N PRO A 100 -11.41 -7.13 -16.14
CA PRO A 100 -11.06 -5.73 -15.93
C PRO A 100 -12.23 -4.79 -16.26
N LEU A 101 -12.39 -3.74 -15.47
CA LEU A 101 -13.44 -2.74 -15.65
C LEU A 101 -13.24 -1.89 -16.91
N SER A 102 -12.06 -1.95 -17.53
CA SER A 102 -11.73 -1.26 -18.77
C SER A 102 -12.03 -2.09 -20.04
N SER A 103 -12.53 -3.32 -19.90
CA SER A 103 -12.79 -4.20 -21.04
C SER A 103 -13.73 -3.56 -22.08
N PRO A 104 -13.50 -3.77 -23.40
CA PRO A 104 -14.46 -3.42 -24.43
C PRO A 104 -15.67 -4.35 -24.46
N ASP A 105 -15.59 -5.53 -23.86
CA ASP A 105 -16.67 -6.53 -23.80
C ASP A 105 -17.58 -6.24 -22.58
N PRO A 106 -18.87 -5.90 -22.80
CA PRO A 106 -19.81 -5.62 -21.71
C PRO A 106 -20.01 -6.81 -20.76
N ALA A 107 -19.93 -8.04 -21.24
CA ALA A 107 -20.09 -9.23 -20.38
C ALA A 107 -18.90 -9.40 -19.43
N VAL A 108 -17.70 -9.06 -19.86
CA VAL A 108 -16.51 -9.03 -19.00
C VAL A 108 -16.64 -7.95 -17.94
N VAL A 109 -17.08 -6.74 -18.32
CA VAL A 109 -17.32 -5.63 -17.39
C VAL A 109 -18.38 -6.00 -16.36
N GLU A 110 -19.51 -6.59 -16.79
CA GLU A 110 -20.58 -7.02 -15.89
C GLU A 110 -20.06 -8.03 -14.84
N ALA A 111 -19.29 -9.02 -15.29
CA ALA A 111 -18.68 -10.00 -14.40
C ALA A 111 -17.69 -9.35 -13.42
N GLY A 112 -16.87 -8.40 -13.88
CA GLY A 112 -15.97 -7.62 -13.03
C GLY A 112 -16.70 -6.78 -11.99
N MET A 113 -17.76 -6.09 -12.40
CA MET A 113 -18.64 -5.31 -11.53
C MET A 113 -19.32 -6.18 -10.47
N LYS A 114 -19.77 -7.37 -10.85
CA LYS A 114 -20.34 -8.35 -9.90
C LYS A 114 -19.32 -8.76 -8.86
N GLY A 115 -18.09 -9.10 -9.29
CA GLY A 115 -16.99 -9.46 -8.38
C GLY A 115 -16.61 -8.32 -7.43
N LEU A 116 -16.54 -7.10 -7.95
CA LEU A 116 -16.25 -5.90 -7.16
C LEU A 116 -17.32 -5.64 -6.10
N LYS A 117 -18.60 -5.75 -6.44
CA LYS A 117 -19.71 -5.59 -5.49
C LYS A 117 -19.69 -6.67 -4.39
N LEU A 118 -19.37 -7.91 -4.75
CA LEU A 118 -19.21 -8.99 -3.76
C LEU A 118 -18.03 -8.67 -2.82
N ALA A 119 -16.89 -8.26 -3.34
CA ALA A 119 -15.74 -7.90 -2.52
C ALA A 119 -16.03 -6.71 -1.58
N ILE A 120 -16.83 -5.71 -2.02
CA ILE A 120 -17.29 -4.61 -1.17
C ILE A 120 -18.18 -5.12 -0.04
N ALA A 121 -19.11 -6.04 -0.33
CA ALA A 121 -19.98 -6.65 0.68
C ALA A 121 -19.17 -7.47 1.69
N ASP A 122 -18.24 -8.29 1.21
CA ASP A 122 -17.33 -9.08 2.05
C ASP A 122 -16.47 -8.19 2.97
N CYS A 123 -16.01 -7.03 2.48
CA CYS A 123 -15.32 -6.05 3.32
C CYS A 123 -16.17 -5.63 4.52
N ALA A 124 -17.44 -5.31 4.31
CA ALA A 124 -18.34 -4.91 5.39
C ALA A 124 -18.53 -6.04 6.41
N GLU A 125 -18.75 -7.25 5.93
CA GLU A 125 -18.99 -8.42 6.78
C GLU A 125 -17.74 -8.81 7.58
N LEU A 126 -16.57 -8.75 6.97
CA LEU A 126 -15.28 -8.98 7.62
C LEU A 126 -14.85 -7.85 8.56
N GLY A 127 -15.56 -6.70 8.56
CA GLY A 127 -15.17 -5.51 9.31
C GLY A 127 -13.88 -4.85 8.77
N CYS A 128 -13.62 -5.03 7.48
CA CYS A 128 -12.54 -4.37 6.77
C CYS A 128 -13.04 -3.07 6.11
N SER A 129 -12.22 -2.04 6.10
CA SER A 129 -12.58 -0.74 5.52
C SER A 129 -11.84 -0.41 4.22
N ARG A 130 -11.08 -1.33 3.65
CA ARG A 130 -10.19 -1.06 2.50
C ARG A 130 -10.20 -2.23 1.52
N LEU A 131 -10.50 -1.93 0.26
CA LEU A 131 -10.54 -2.87 -0.85
C LEU A 131 -9.56 -2.45 -1.94
N LEU A 132 -8.57 -3.27 -2.23
CA LEU A 132 -7.65 -3.08 -3.35
C LEU A 132 -8.34 -3.41 -4.67
N LEU A 133 -8.20 -2.53 -5.63
CA LEU A 133 -8.71 -2.68 -6.99
C LEU A 133 -7.65 -2.30 -8.03
N VAL A 134 -7.30 -3.22 -8.94
CA VAL A 134 -6.66 -2.85 -10.20
C VAL A 134 -7.76 -2.34 -11.14
N PRO A 135 -7.77 -1.06 -11.52
CA PRO A 135 -8.94 -0.44 -12.16
C PRO A 135 -9.15 -0.89 -13.60
N GLY A 136 -8.09 -1.29 -14.29
CA GLY A 136 -8.14 -1.69 -15.69
C GLY A 136 -6.78 -2.09 -16.23
N ILE A 137 -6.73 -2.45 -17.50
CA ILE A 137 -5.51 -2.90 -18.19
C ILE A 137 -5.43 -2.20 -19.54
N VAL A 138 -4.28 -1.57 -19.82
CA VAL A 138 -3.95 -1.05 -21.15
C VAL A 138 -3.27 -2.16 -21.94
N ASN A 139 -3.77 -2.42 -23.14
CA ASN A 139 -3.25 -3.45 -24.05
C ASN A 139 -3.55 -3.08 -25.50
N LYS A 140 -3.34 -4.00 -26.43
CA LYS A 140 -3.61 -3.77 -27.87
C LYS A 140 -5.08 -3.45 -28.21
N ASP A 141 -6.03 -3.84 -27.38
CA ASP A 141 -7.48 -3.69 -27.58
C ASP A 141 -8.08 -2.54 -26.72
N VAL A 142 -7.30 -2.00 -25.76
CA VAL A 142 -7.73 -0.95 -24.83
C VAL A 142 -6.63 0.10 -24.72
N THR A 143 -6.87 1.29 -25.27
CA THR A 143 -5.92 2.41 -25.14
C THR A 143 -5.91 2.98 -23.72
N TYR A 144 -4.93 3.83 -23.42
CA TYR A 144 -4.83 4.50 -22.12
C TYR A 144 -6.09 5.32 -21.80
N GLU A 145 -6.57 6.12 -22.76
CA GLU A 145 -7.76 6.95 -22.61
C GLU A 145 -9.04 6.12 -22.43
N GLN A 146 -9.14 5.00 -23.15
CA GLN A 146 -10.26 4.07 -23.00
C GLN A 146 -10.23 3.39 -21.62
N CYS A 147 -9.04 3.00 -21.16
CA CYS A 147 -8.86 2.44 -19.81
C CYS A 147 -9.28 3.48 -18.75
N TRP A 148 -8.81 4.73 -18.88
CA TRP A 148 -9.14 5.82 -17.98
C TRP A 148 -10.64 6.04 -17.88
N THR A 149 -11.30 6.29 -19.02
CA THR A 149 -12.72 6.61 -19.06
C THR A 149 -13.59 5.46 -18.57
N ARG A 150 -13.39 4.25 -19.12
CA ARG A 150 -14.23 3.08 -18.79
C ARG A 150 -14.09 2.65 -17.34
N SER A 151 -12.85 2.58 -16.82
CA SER A 151 -12.64 2.16 -15.43
C SER A 151 -13.22 3.18 -14.45
N MET A 152 -13.04 4.47 -14.71
CA MET A 152 -13.62 5.54 -13.90
C MET A 152 -15.15 5.50 -13.88
N GLU A 153 -15.79 5.37 -15.05
CA GLU A 153 -17.25 5.26 -15.15
C GLU A 153 -17.79 4.05 -14.37
N ASN A 154 -17.09 2.92 -14.43
CA ASN A 154 -17.51 1.72 -13.74
C ASN A 154 -17.25 1.81 -12.21
N ILE A 155 -16.15 2.40 -11.77
CA ILE A 155 -15.91 2.66 -10.34
C ILE A 155 -16.99 3.59 -9.78
N ARG A 156 -17.38 4.64 -10.48
CA ARG A 156 -18.46 5.55 -10.04
C ARG A 156 -19.78 4.85 -9.76
N LYS A 157 -20.13 3.78 -10.51
CA LYS A 157 -21.36 3.00 -10.32
C LYS A 157 -21.43 2.24 -9.00
N VAL A 158 -20.30 2.01 -8.31
CA VAL A 158 -20.25 1.27 -7.04
C VAL A 158 -19.91 2.15 -5.83
N ILE A 159 -19.76 3.46 -6.01
CA ILE A 159 -19.45 4.38 -4.90
C ILE A 159 -20.52 4.32 -3.81
N GLY A 160 -21.79 4.27 -4.18
CA GLY A 160 -22.89 4.12 -3.21
C GLY A 160 -22.86 2.80 -2.44
N ASP A 161 -22.44 1.70 -3.08
CA ASP A 161 -22.23 0.41 -2.41
C ASP A 161 -21.05 0.50 -1.43
N ALA A 162 -19.94 1.13 -1.84
CA ALA A 162 -18.75 1.33 -1.03
C ALA A 162 -19.03 2.21 0.21
N GLU A 163 -19.77 3.31 0.03
CA GLU A 163 -20.18 4.20 1.12
C GLU A 163 -21.07 3.48 2.13
N LYS A 164 -22.08 2.77 1.66
CA LYS A 164 -23.00 1.97 2.52
C LYS A 164 -22.22 0.91 3.31
N ALA A 165 -21.26 0.25 2.67
CA ALA A 165 -20.40 -0.76 3.28
C ALA A 165 -19.30 -0.16 4.17
N LYS A 166 -19.10 1.17 4.17
CA LYS A 166 -17.94 1.85 4.79
C LYS A 166 -16.60 1.28 4.32
N CYS A 167 -16.54 0.85 3.07
CA CYS A 167 -15.39 0.23 2.43
C CYS A 167 -14.79 1.19 1.40
N LYS A 168 -13.56 1.63 1.61
CA LYS A 168 -12.81 2.49 0.69
C LYS A 168 -12.22 1.66 -0.44
N ILE A 169 -12.49 2.02 -1.68
CA ILE A 169 -11.87 1.42 -2.86
C ILE A 169 -10.50 2.07 -3.07
N ALA A 170 -9.45 1.29 -2.93
CA ALA A 170 -8.07 1.71 -3.08
C ALA A 170 -7.50 1.20 -4.41
N VAL A 171 -7.31 2.11 -5.36
CA VAL A 171 -6.73 1.81 -6.69
C VAL A 171 -5.25 1.55 -6.56
N GLU A 172 -4.74 0.49 -7.18
CA GLU A 172 -3.34 0.09 -7.07
C GLU A 172 -2.52 0.46 -8.30
N ASN A 173 -1.27 0.89 -8.08
CA ASN A 173 -0.24 1.01 -9.11
C ASN A 173 0.41 -0.35 -9.37
N VAL A 174 0.15 -0.90 -10.53
CA VAL A 174 0.67 -2.20 -10.98
C VAL A 174 1.24 -2.11 -12.40
N TRP A 175 1.83 -3.20 -12.89
CA TRP A 175 2.39 -3.25 -14.25
C TRP A 175 1.32 -3.61 -15.30
N ASN A 176 0.30 -2.79 -15.40
CA ASN A 176 -0.83 -2.94 -16.31
C ASN A 176 -0.84 -1.95 -17.48
N GLY A 177 0.25 -1.19 -17.67
CA GLY A 177 0.35 -0.13 -18.67
C GLY A 177 -0.48 1.12 -18.35
N PHE A 178 -1.04 1.23 -17.15
CA PHE A 178 -1.93 2.30 -16.74
C PHE A 178 -1.42 2.99 -15.48
N ILE A 179 -1.41 4.32 -15.49
CA ILE A 179 -0.98 5.22 -14.40
C ILE A 179 0.39 4.85 -13.80
N THR A 180 1.42 5.40 -14.40
CA THR A 180 2.83 5.23 -13.98
C THR A 180 3.43 6.51 -13.39
N LYS A 181 2.63 7.59 -13.25
CA LYS A 181 3.05 8.88 -12.71
C LYS A 181 2.17 9.28 -11.54
N ALA A 182 2.79 9.88 -10.52
CA ALA A 182 2.09 10.29 -9.30
C ALA A 182 1.01 11.35 -9.57
N GLU A 183 1.29 12.29 -10.47
CA GLU A 183 0.36 13.34 -10.88
C GLU A 183 -0.89 12.77 -11.56
N GLU A 184 -0.73 11.72 -12.35
CA GLU A 184 -1.84 11.00 -12.99
C GLU A 184 -2.66 10.23 -11.95
N ALA A 185 -2.01 9.64 -10.95
CA ALA A 185 -2.70 8.95 -9.84
C ALA A 185 -3.57 9.93 -9.03
N VAL A 186 -3.04 11.10 -8.69
CA VAL A 186 -3.80 12.18 -8.03
C VAL A 186 -4.98 12.61 -8.90
N ARG A 187 -4.72 12.92 -10.17
CA ARG A 187 -5.77 13.34 -11.12
C ARG A 187 -6.88 12.31 -11.26
N TYR A 188 -6.52 11.02 -11.39
CA TYR A 188 -7.49 9.94 -11.54
C TYR A 188 -8.46 9.84 -10.36
N VAL A 189 -7.91 9.87 -9.12
CA VAL A 189 -8.73 9.81 -7.91
C VAL A 189 -9.59 11.07 -7.76
N ASP A 190 -9.01 12.25 -8.02
CA ASP A 190 -9.72 13.54 -7.91
C ASP A 190 -10.84 13.66 -8.96
N GLU A 191 -10.62 13.18 -10.19
CA GLU A 191 -11.67 13.17 -11.24
C GLU A 191 -12.79 12.17 -10.91
N ILE A 192 -12.53 11.05 -10.19
CA ILE A 192 -13.61 10.18 -9.69
C ILE A 192 -14.51 10.95 -8.73
N GLY A 193 -13.95 11.84 -7.92
CA GLY A 193 -14.68 12.81 -7.12
C GLY A 193 -15.38 12.23 -5.90
N SER A 194 -14.81 11.21 -5.25
CA SER A 194 -15.41 10.56 -4.09
C SER A 194 -14.40 10.31 -2.96
N PRO A 195 -14.76 10.60 -1.68
CA PRO A 195 -13.90 10.27 -0.54
C PRO A 195 -13.80 8.76 -0.28
N TRP A 196 -14.58 7.95 -0.98
CA TRP A 196 -14.58 6.49 -0.91
C TRP A 196 -13.62 5.85 -1.92
N VAL A 197 -12.93 6.64 -2.74
CA VAL A 197 -11.93 6.17 -3.69
C VAL A 197 -10.60 6.85 -3.42
N GLY A 198 -9.53 6.07 -3.33
CA GLY A 198 -8.17 6.54 -3.08
C GLY A 198 -7.16 5.55 -3.64
N TRP A 199 -5.98 5.50 -3.02
CA TRP A 199 -4.85 4.77 -3.55
C TRP A 199 -4.34 3.68 -2.61
N HIS A 200 -4.11 2.50 -3.14
CA HIS A 200 -3.29 1.45 -2.55
C HIS A 200 -1.90 1.53 -3.19
N LEU A 201 -0.94 2.02 -2.43
CA LEU A 201 0.38 2.30 -2.97
C LEU A 201 1.31 1.08 -2.81
N ASP A 202 1.60 0.41 -3.90
CA ASP A 202 2.64 -0.63 -3.94
C ASP A 202 4.01 0.01 -4.14
N LEU A 203 4.84 -0.07 -3.11
CA LEU A 203 6.14 0.59 -3.08
C LEU A 203 7.17 -0.10 -4.00
N GLY A 204 7.09 -1.43 -4.13
CA GLY A 204 8.01 -2.20 -4.96
C GLY A 204 7.72 -2.04 -6.46
N ASN A 205 6.44 -1.94 -6.83
CA ASN A 205 6.06 -1.72 -8.23
C ASN A 205 6.60 -0.40 -8.80
N LEU A 206 6.74 0.64 -7.96
CA LEU A 206 7.25 1.95 -8.37
C LEU A 206 8.72 1.91 -8.76
N VAL A 207 9.53 1.08 -8.11
CA VAL A 207 10.97 0.99 -8.37
C VAL A 207 11.26 0.63 -9.83
N ASN A 208 10.40 -0.19 -10.46
CA ASN A 208 10.52 -0.55 -11.86
C ASN A 208 10.35 0.66 -12.80
N PHE A 209 9.56 1.64 -12.42
CA PHE A 209 9.32 2.86 -13.19
C PHE A 209 10.36 3.96 -12.90
N GLU A 210 11.35 3.67 -12.05
CA GLU A 210 12.44 4.60 -11.68
C GLU A 210 11.93 5.89 -11.00
N VAL A 211 10.77 5.82 -10.36
CA VAL A 211 10.17 6.94 -9.64
C VAL A 211 10.35 6.73 -8.13
N PRO A 212 10.83 7.73 -7.38
CA PRO A 212 10.96 7.63 -5.93
C PRO A 212 9.59 7.44 -5.26
N ALA A 213 9.45 6.39 -4.45
CA ALA A 213 8.19 6.07 -3.78
C ALA A 213 7.75 7.18 -2.80
N GLU A 214 8.72 7.84 -2.13
CA GLU A 214 8.44 8.97 -1.24
C GLU A 214 7.82 10.18 -1.96
N HIS A 215 8.09 10.36 -3.25
CA HIS A 215 7.42 11.39 -4.07
C HIS A 215 5.93 11.07 -4.24
N TRP A 216 5.60 9.82 -4.57
CA TRP A 216 4.21 9.38 -4.66
C TRP A 216 3.48 9.53 -3.34
N VAL A 217 4.10 9.15 -2.23
CA VAL A 217 3.53 9.31 -0.88
C VAL A 217 3.15 10.77 -0.63
N ARG A 218 4.05 11.72 -0.89
CA ARG A 218 3.80 13.15 -0.66
C ARG A 218 2.71 13.70 -1.56
N LEU A 219 2.71 13.38 -2.86
CA LEU A 219 1.71 13.87 -3.80
C LEU A 219 0.32 13.31 -3.53
N LEU A 220 0.20 12.02 -3.27
CA LEU A 220 -1.08 11.39 -2.94
C LEU A 220 -1.61 11.88 -1.59
N GLY A 221 -0.75 12.09 -0.61
CA GLY A 221 -1.14 12.60 0.71
C GLY A 221 -2.27 11.78 1.33
N PRO A 222 -3.39 12.41 1.72
CA PRO A 222 -4.51 11.72 2.38
C PRO A 222 -5.27 10.73 1.48
N ARG A 223 -4.95 10.69 0.19
CA ARG A 223 -5.51 9.70 -0.77
C ARG A 223 -4.91 8.32 -0.61
N VAL A 224 -3.78 8.18 0.10
CA VAL A 224 -3.18 6.87 0.41
C VAL A 224 -4.03 6.17 1.47
N PHE A 225 -4.69 5.10 1.08
CA PHE A 225 -5.56 4.32 1.97
C PHE A 225 -4.86 3.09 2.53
N ASN A 226 -3.98 2.46 1.74
CA ASN A 226 -3.21 1.29 2.14
C ASN A 226 -1.86 1.25 1.40
N LEU A 227 -0.94 0.42 1.88
CA LEU A 227 0.38 0.21 1.26
C LEU A 227 0.62 -1.28 1.05
N HIS A 228 1.19 -1.66 -0.10
CA HIS A 228 1.95 -2.90 -0.22
C HIS A 228 3.42 -2.65 0.08
N ILE A 229 3.93 -3.42 1.02
CA ILE A 229 5.35 -3.44 1.43
C ILE A 229 6.04 -4.53 0.63
N LYS A 230 6.78 -4.09 -0.36
CA LYS A 230 7.46 -4.92 -1.33
C LYS A 230 8.76 -4.24 -1.72
N ASP A 231 9.77 -5.01 -2.04
CA ASP A 231 11.02 -4.47 -2.54
C ASP A 231 11.32 -4.99 -3.94
N PHE A 232 12.19 -4.27 -4.65
CA PHE A 232 12.52 -4.56 -6.03
C PHE A 232 13.97 -4.12 -6.32
N ASN A 233 14.70 -4.90 -7.09
CA ASN A 233 16.09 -4.58 -7.46
C ASN A 233 16.23 -4.43 -8.97
N ARG A 234 16.57 -3.23 -9.41
CA ARG A 234 16.73 -2.87 -10.84
C ARG A 234 17.86 -3.64 -11.52
N LYS A 235 18.98 -3.87 -10.82
CA LYS A 235 20.10 -4.61 -11.37
C LYS A 235 19.71 -6.06 -11.70
N LYS A 236 18.88 -6.70 -10.85
CA LYS A 236 18.35 -8.03 -11.16
C LYS A 236 17.35 -7.99 -12.32
N ARG A 237 16.51 -6.95 -12.40
CA ARG A 237 15.63 -6.72 -13.55
C ARG A 237 16.41 -6.65 -14.85
N ASP A 238 17.46 -5.82 -14.89
CA ASP A 238 18.21 -5.52 -16.11
C ASP A 238 19.10 -6.70 -16.54
N GLY A 239 19.53 -7.54 -15.60
CA GLY A 239 20.35 -8.72 -15.87
C GLY A 239 19.57 -9.94 -16.39
N ASP A 240 18.31 -10.07 -15.99
CA ASP A 240 17.55 -11.30 -16.23
C ASP A 240 16.21 -11.10 -16.95
N ALA A 241 15.25 -10.49 -16.27
CA ALA A 241 13.92 -10.12 -16.77
C ALA A 241 13.16 -9.31 -15.70
N ALA A 242 12.20 -8.49 -16.13
CA ALA A 242 11.50 -7.59 -15.23
C ALA A 242 10.94 -8.25 -13.95
N PRO A 243 10.25 -9.42 -13.97
CA PRO A 243 9.77 -10.06 -12.76
C PRO A 243 10.85 -10.49 -11.77
N LYS A 244 12.08 -10.73 -12.22
CA LYS A 244 13.20 -11.16 -11.36
C LYS A 244 13.70 -10.06 -10.44
N GLY A 245 13.38 -8.80 -10.70
CA GLY A 245 13.63 -7.70 -9.78
C GLY A 245 12.98 -7.89 -8.41
N PHE A 246 11.88 -8.62 -8.31
CA PHE A 246 11.24 -8.98 -7.04
C PHE A 246 11.95 -10.11 -6.27
N GLY A 247 12.94 -10.76 -6.85
CA GLY A 247 13.74 -11.82 -6.20
C GLY A 247 14.77 -11.28 -5.21
N VAL A 248 14.38 -10.31 -4.38
CA VAL A 248 15.20 -9.74 -3.29
C VAL A 248 14.47 -9.86 -1.97
N GLU A 249 15.22 -9.92 -0.89
CA GLU A 249 14.64 -9.84 0.44
C GLU A 249 14.16 -8.41 0.74
N LEU A 250 13.16 -8.32 1.58
CA LEU A 250 12.60 -7.05 2.02
C LEU A 250 13.69 -6.19 2.68
N GLY A 251 13.87 -4.95 2.23
CA GLY A 251 14.93 -4.04 2.67
C GLY A 251 16.28 -4.24 1.98
N GLU A 252 16.35 -5.09 0.95
CA GLU A 252 17.57 -5.32 0.15
C GLU A 252 17.41 -4.88 -1.30
N GLY A 253 16.30 -4.25 -1.63
CA GLY A 253 16.03 -3.67 -2.94
C GLY A 253 16.49 -2.23 -3.05
N ASP A 254 15.90 -1.53 -4.03
CA ASP A 254 16.27 -0.15 -4.35
C ASP A 254 15.31 0.89 -3.76
N ASN A 255 14.39 0.49 -2.87
CA ASN A 255 13.56 1.43 -2.12
C ASN A 255 14.39 2.17 -1.07
N ASP A 256 14.27 3.50 -1.01
CA ASP A 256 14.84 4.33 0.07
C ASP A 256 13.87 4.34 1.27
N TRP A 257 13.91 3.26 2.06
CA TRP A 257 12.99 3.08 3.19
C TRP A 257 13.00 4.23 4.19
N PRO A 258 14.15 4.83 4.59
CA PRO A 258 14.16 6.00 5.45
C PRO A 258 13.36 7.17 4.88
N LYS A 259 13.51 7.48 3.58
CA LYS A 259 12.76 8.57 2.94
C LYS A 259 11.28 8.25 2.78
N ILE A 260 10.94 6.99 2.50
CA ILE A 260 9.55 6.53 2.44
C ILE A 260 8.89 6.71 3.81
N MET A 261 9.53 6.24 4.88
CA MET A 261 9.00 6.37 6.24
C MET A 261 8.86 7.85 6.65
N GLN A 262 9.83 8.69 6.31
CA GLN A 262 9.72 10.13 6.52
C GLN A 262 8.51 10.74 5.79
N ALA A 263 8.31 10.38 4.53
CA ALA A 263 7.17 10.88 3.75
C ALA A 263 5.83 10.41 4.33
N LEU A 264 5.74 9.18 4.84
CA LEU A 264 4.54 8.68 5.52
C LEU A 264 4.26 9.45 6.83
N ASP A 265 5.29 9.81 7.58
CA ASP A 265 5.16 10.67 8.77
C ASP A 265 4.67 12.08 8.40
N GLU A 266 5.22 12.67 7.32
CA GLU A 266 4.85 14.00 6.83
C GLU A 266 3.37 14.09 6.45
N ILE A 267 2.80 13.03 5.83
CA ILE A 267 1.38 12.98 5.48
C ILE A 267 0.48 12.48 6.63
N GLY A 268 1.06 12.09 7.78
CA GLY A 268 0.33 11.56 8.93
C GLY A 268 -0.34 10.21 8.66
N TYR A 269 0.30 9.35 7.85
CA TYR A 269 -0.28 8.06 7.50
C TYR A 269 -0.43 7.14 8.72
N ALA A 270 -1.64 6.61 8.92
CA ALA A 270 -2.01 5.76 10.03
C ALA A 270 -2.85 4.56 9.52
N GLY A 271 -2.24 3.74 8.66
CA GLY A 271 -2.89 2.61 8.03
C GLY A 271 -2.08 1.33 8.16
N TYR A 272 -2.31 0.41 7.24
CA TYR A 272 -1.55 -0.82 7.14
C TYR A 272 -0.43 -0.71 6.10
N GLY A 273 0.75 -1.26 6.46
CA GLY A 273 1.73 -1.73 5.49
C GLY A 273 1.57 -3.23 5.36
N ILE A 274 1.08 -3.67 4.23
CA ILE A 274 0.74 -5.07 3.96
C ILE A 274 1.86 -5.71 3.15
N LEU A 275 2.38 -6.83 3.60
CA LEU A 275 3.42 -7.53 2.87
C LEU A 275 2.87 -8.23 1.63
N GLU A 276 3.55 -8.01 0.51
CA GLU A 276 3.33 -8.73 -0.75
C GLU A 276 4.68 -9.21 -1.31
N VAL A 277 5.23 -10.25 -0.69
CA VAL A 277 6.52 -10.86 -1.04
C VAL A 277 6.41 -12.40 -1.00
N GLY A 278 7.49 -13.10 -1.33
CA GLY A 278 7.52 -14.55 -1.21
C GLY A 278 7.28 -15.02 0.22
N GLY A 279 6.17 -15.71 0.42
CA GLY A 279 5.77 -16.28 1.70
C GLY A 279 6.50 -17.57 2.04
N GLY A 280 5.96 -18.35 2.99
CA GLY A 280 6.51 -19.63 3.40
C GLY A 280 5.93 -20.15 4.71
N ASP A 281 6.68 -20.99 5.38
CA ASP A 281 6.33 -21.57 6.67
C ASP A 281 6.35 -20.55 7.85
N ALA A 282 6.09 -21.02 9.05
CA ALA A 282 6.03 -20.16 10.24
C ALA A 282 7.35 -19.41 10.49
N ALA A 283 8.50 -20.04 10.21
CA ALA A 283 9.80 -19.41 10.39
C ALA A 283 9.97 -18.25 9.39
N ARG A 284 9.58 -18.44 8.12
CA ARG A 284 9.60 -17.42 7.08
C ARG A 284 8.65 -16.26 7.44
N ILE A 285 7.43 -16.54 7.87
CA ILE A 285 6.46 -15.51 8.24
C ILE A 285 6.95 -14.68 9.43
N LYS A 286 7.56 -15.31 10.42
CA LYS A 286 8.20 -14.61 11.56
C LYS A 286 9.37 -13.73 11.11
N PHE A 287 10.25 -14.24 10.27
CA PHE A 287 11.36 -13.47 9.70
C PHE A 287 10.86 -12.22 8.97
N LEU A 288 9.81 -12.35 8.14
CA LEU A 288 9.21 -11.23 7.42
C LEU A 288 8.60 -10.19 8.36
N ALA A 289 7.95 -10.63 9.45
CA ALA A 289 7.42 -9.72 10.45
C ALA A 289 8.52 -8.91 11.15
N GLU A 290 9.64 -9.55 11.52
CA GLU A 290 10.78 -8.89 12.13
C GLU A 290 11.48 -7.90 11.18
N ARG A 291 11.63 -8.27 9.90
CA ARG A 291 12.16 -7.36 8.85
C ARG A 291 11.27 -6.14 8.69
N THR A 292 9.95 -6.33 8.66
CA THR A 292 8.99 -5.22 8.56
C THR A 292 9.11 -4.27 9.75
N ASP A 293 9.25 -4.79 10.97
CA ASP A 293 9.48 -3.97 12.16
C ASP A 293 10.75 -3.11 12.07
N GLN A 294 11.80 -3.65 11.44
CA GLN A 294 13.03 -2.89 11.21
C GLN A 294 12.81 -1.75 10.22
N LEU A 295 12.11 -2.01 9.10
CA LEU A 295 11.81 -0.99 8.10
C LEU A 295 10.91 0.12 8.66
N PHE A 296 9.93 -0.22 9.50
CA PHE A 296 9.00 0.74 10.09
C PHE A 296 9.64 1.63 11.16
N LYS A 297 10.84 1.31 11.63
CA LYS A 297 11.60 2.19 12.52
C LYS A 297 12.26 3.35 11.77
N GLY A 298 12.58 3.16 10.51
CA GLY A 298 13.24 4.14 9.63
C GLY A 298 14.71 4.19 9.83
#